data_dc1ae4e65fcba37fd5b90cf164b3d8ad
#
_entry.id   dc1ae4e65fcba37fd5b90cf164b3d8ad
#
_cell.length_a   1.000
_cell.length_b   1.000
_cell.length_c   1.000
_cell.angle_alpha   90.00
_cell.angle_beta   90.00
_cell.angle_gamma   90.00
#
_symmetry.space_group_name_H-M   'P 1'
#
loop_
_entity.id
_entity.type
_entity.pdbx_description
1 polymer ?
#
loop_
_entity_poly.entity_id
_entity_poly.type
_entity_poly.pdbx_seq_one_letter_code
_entity_poly.pdbx_strand_id
1 'polypeptide(L)'
;MTFKSASFENIQFKKSDCSELNQFYKQHKEKSRAKPTDSLYVAIEEDIIQAGLRLLSYGDYYFLRSVFTAPAIRGQGIATKLLTHAISEHTLPIYTLPTFSALSLYQRLGFKPVDTKDIPAGLSSSYRRFRQPSQDPTVMVINI
;
A
#
# COMPACT_ATOMS: atom_id res chain seq x y z
N MET A 1 13.20 13.74 -29.41
CA MET A 1 12.66 12.62 -28.62
C MET A 1 11.90 13.17 -27.47
N THR A 2 10.63 12.97 -27.49
CA THR A 2 9.80 13.40 -26.37
C THR A 2 9.95 12.40 -25.26
N PHE A 3 10.54 12.84 -24.20
CA PHE A 3 10.38 12.10 -22.98
C PHE A 3 8.89 12.00 -22.72
N LYS A 4 8.39 10.81 -22.51
CA LYS A 4 7.22 10.69 -21.70
C LYS A 4 7.61 11.19 -20.32
N SER A 5 7.86 12.48 -20.21
CA SER A 5 7.91 13.05 -18.90
C SER A 5 6.59 12.72 -18.27
N ALA A 6 6.59 12.10 -17.18
CA ALA A 6 5.65 12.07 -16.09
C ALA A 6 4.24 12.62 -16.34
N SER A 7 3.75 12.59 -17.58
CA SER A 7 2.36 12.86 -17.85
C SER A 7 1.61 11.59 -17.53
N PHE A 8 1.05 11.52 -16.32
CA PHE A 8 0.21 10.42 -15.91
C PHE A 8 -1.23 10.62 -16.36
N GLU A 9 -1.42 11.33 -17.47
CA GLU A 9 -2.75 11.63 -18.01
C GLU A 9 -3.53 10.37 -18.33
N ASN A 10 -2.83 9.29 -18.69
CA ASN A 10 -3.46 8.02 -19.05
C ASN A 10 -3.40 6.97 -17.95
N ILE A 11 -2.95 7.35 -16.75
CA ILE A 11 -2.94 6.40 -15.64
C ILE A 11 -4.33 6.28 -15.05
N GLN A 12 -4.79 5.04 -14.91
CA GLN A 12 -6.03 4.71 -14.25
C GLN A 12 -5.74 4.02 -12.92
N PHE A 13 -6.54 4.34 -11.92
CA PHE A 13 -6.48 3.70 -10.60
C PHE A 13 -7.72 2.85 -10.45
N LYS A 14 -7.54 1.55 -10.25
CA LYS A 14 -8.68 0.64 -10.22
C LYS A 14 -8.40 -0.60 -9.39
N LYS A 15 -9.47 -1.34 -9.08
CA LYS A 15 -9.34 -2.66 -8.48
C LYS A 15 -8.67 -3.62 -9.45
N SER A 16 -7.93 -4.60 -8.89
CA SER A 16 -7.25 -5.62 -9.67
C SER A 16 -7.60 -7.00 -9.13
N ASP A 17 -7.29 -8.04 -9.91
CA ASP A 17 -7.33 -9.41 -9.41
C ASP A 17 -5.93 -9.85 -8.96
N CYS A 18 -5.87 -10.95 -8.21
CA CYS A 18 -4.60 -11.38 -7.64
C CYS A 18 -3.64 -11.94 -8.69
N SER A 19 -4.13 -12.46 -9.80
CA SER A 19 -3.28 -12.98 -10.87
C SER A 19 -2.44 -11.87 -11.51
N GLU A 20 -3.09 -10.78 -11.90
CA GLU A 20 -2.39 -9.64 -12.52
C GLU A 20 -1.41 -9.00 -11.55
N LEU A 21 -1.83 -8.76 -10.31
CA LEU A 21 -0.97 -8.10 -9.33
C LEU A 21 0.22 -8.98 -8.97
N ASN A 22 0.01 -10.30 -8.83
CA ASN A 22 1.11 -11.22 -8.55
C ASN A 22 2.11 -11.29 -9.68
N GLN A 23 1.66 -11.20 -10.94
CA GLN A 23 2.59 -11.11 -12.07
C GLN A 23 3.45 -9.87 -11.98
N PHE A 24 2.85 -8.73 -11.63
CA PHE A 24 3.57 -7.48 -11.45
C PHE A 24 4.61 -7.59 -10.35
N TYR A 25 4.22 -8.12 -9.18
CA TYR A 25 5.16 -8.30 -8.08
C TYR A 25 6.32 -9.23 -8.49
N LYS A 26 6.01 -10.33 -9.13
CA LYS A 26 7.02 -11.31 -9.56
C LYS A 26 7.98 -10.70 -10.58
N GLN A 27 7.46 -9.93 -11.53
CA GLN A 27 8.24 -9.27 -12.55
C GLN A 27 9.31 -8.35 -11.93
N HIS A 28 8.99 -7.71 -10.82
CA HIS A 28 9.87 -6.79 -10.13
C HIS A 28 10.59 -7.43 -8.94
N LYS A 29 10.52 -8.75 -8.81
CA LYS A 29 11.14 -9.51 -7.71
C LYS A 29 10.66 -9.06 -6.33
N GLU A 30 9.46 -8.53 -6.27
CA GLU A 30 8.80 -8.23 -5.01
C GLU A 30 8.22 -9.52 -4.43
N LYS A 31 8.53 -9.82 -3.17
CA LYS A 31 8.13 -11.07 -2.52
C LYS A 31 6.67 -11.12 -2.11
N SER A 32 5.97 -10.02 -2.23
CA SER A 32 4.56 -9.94 -1.87
C SER A 32 3.71 -10.87 -2.72
N ARG A 33 2.65 -11.40 -2.12
CA ARG A 33 1.73 -12.28 -2.84
C ARG A 33 0.29 -11.94 -2.47
N ALA A 34 -0.45 -11.43 -3.45
CA ALA A 34 -1.86 -11.11 -3.30
C ALA A 34 -2.68 -12.40 -3.19
N LYS A 35 -3.75 -12.34 -2.38
CA LYS A 35 -4.67 -13.45 -2.15
C LYS A 35 -6.07 -13.05 -2.61
N PRO A 36 -6.92 -14.04 -2.98
CA PRO A 36 -8.29 -13.74 -3.44
C PRO A 36 -9.15 -12.99 -2.43
N THR A 37 -8.83 -13.11 -1.13
CA THR A 37 -9.56 -12.42 -0.05
C THR A 37 -9.11 -10.97 0.14
N ASP A 38 -8.04 -10.55 -0.52
CA ASP A 38 -7.54 -9.19 -0.41
C ASP A 38 -8.34 -8.25 -1.31
N SER A 39 -8.46 -6.98 -0.90
CA SER A 39 -8.86 -5.90 -1.80
C SER A 39 -7.61 -5.34 -2.44
N LEU A 40 -7.55 -5.42 -3.76
CA LEU A 40 -6.33 -5.12 -4.52
C LEU A 40 -6.57 -3.90 -5.40
N TYR A 41 -5.59 -2.99 -5.41
CA TYR A 41 -5.66 -1.79 -6.24
C TYR A 41 -4.37 -1.62 -7.01
N VAL A 42 -4.50 -1.12 -8.24
CA VAL A 42 -3.36 -0.89 -9.13
C VAL A 42 -3.49 0.47 -9.80
N ALA A 43 -2.34 1.03 -10.13
CA ALA A 43 -2.20 2.12 -11.08
C ALA A 43 -1.74 1.49 -12.38
N ILE A 44 -2.53 1.68 -13.44
CA ILE A 44 -2.29 1.04 -14.73
C ILE A 44 -2.24 2.08 -15.83
N GLU A 45 -1.27 1.93 -16.73
CA GLU A 45 -1.14 2.79 -17.92
C GLU A 45 -0.94 1.89 -19.13
N GLU A 46 -1.79 2.06 -20.15
CA GLU A 46 -1.72 1.27 -21.38
C GLU A 46 -1.67 -0.24 -21.09
N ASP A 47 -2.54 -0.69 -20.18
CA ASP A 47 -2.64 -2.09 -19.76
C ASP A 47 -1.41 -2.63 -19.02
N ILE A 48 -0.47 -1.75 -18.65
CA ILE A 48 0.71 -2.13 -17.87
C ILE A 48 0.57 -1.59 -16.45
N ILE A 49 0.67 -2.49 -15.46
CA ILE A 49 0.62 -2.10 -14.06
C ILE A 49 1.91 -1.36 -13.69
N GLN A 50 1.74 -0.17 -13.11
CA GLN A 50 2.84 0.69 -12.68
C GLN A 50 3.05 0.68 -11.17
N ALA A 51 1.99 0.39 -10.42
CA ALA A 51 2.06 0.30 -8.97
C ALA A 51 0.89 -0.55 -8.47
N GLY A 52 1.02 -1.09 -7.28
CA GLY A 52 -0.02 -1.90 -6.67
C GLY A 52 0.03 -1.88 -5.17
N LEU A 53 -1.06 -2.29 -4.55
CA LEU A 53 -1.16 -2.44 -3.10
C LEU A 53 -2.18 -3.50 -2.73
N ARG A 54 -2.10 -3.97 -1.49
CA ARG A 54 -3.01 -4.95 -0.94
C ARG A 54 -3.66 -4.42 0.32
N LEU A 55 -4.98 -4.58 0.43
CA LEU A 55 -5.71 -4.38 1.67
C LEU A 55 -6.19 -5.74 2.14
N LEU A 56 -5.57 -6.26 3.21
CA LEU A 56 -5.95 -7.52 3.80
C LEU A 56 -7.16 -7.30 4.70
N SER A 57 -8.24 -8.06 4.48
CA SER A 57 -9.46 -7.93 5.27
C SER A 57 -9.36 -8.72 6.57
N TYR A 58 -9.63 -8.05 7.68
CA TYR A 58 -9.73 -8.65 9.01
C TYR A 58 -11.15 -8.53 9.58
N GLY A 59 -12.13 -8.30 8.72
CA GLY A 59 -13.53 -8.14 9.13
C GLY A 59 -13.87 -6.69 9.45
N ASP A 60 -13.44 -6.20 10.60
CA ASP A 60 -13.77 -4.86 11.08
C ASP A 60 -12.75 -3.80 10.63
N TYR A 61 -11.65 -4.21 10.01
CA TYR A 61 -10.60 -3.31 9.56
C TYR A 61 -9.79 -3.97 8.45
N TYR A 62 -8.96 -3.16 7.80
CA TYR A 62 -8.01 -3.62 6.79
C TYR A 62 -6.59 -3.40 7.24
N PHE A 63 -5.69 -4.23 6.72
CA PHE A 63 -4.26 -4.07 6.89
C PHE A 63 -3.63 -3.82 5.53
N LEU A 64 -3.12 -2.60 5.34
CA LEU A 64 -2.46 -2.19 4.09
C LEU A 64 -1.05 -2.76 4.04
N ARG A 65 -0.75 -3.50 2.97
CA ARG A 65 0.56 -4.10 2.75
C ARG A 65 0.96 -4.06 1.28
N SER A 66 2.23 -4.28 1.07
CA SER A 66 2.77 -4.56 -0.28
C SER A 66 2.55 -3.40 -1.25
N VAL A 67 2.64 -2.18 -0.76
CA VAL A 67 2.62 -0.99 -1.62
C VAL A 67 3.93 -0.97 -2.40
N PHE A 68 3.84 -1.08 -3.71
CA PHE A 68 5.02 -1.18 -4.55
C PHE A 68 4.80 -0.39 -5.84
N THR A 69 5.78 0.44 -6.18
CA THR A 69 5.79 1.22 -7.42
C THR A 69 6.94 0.75 -8.29
N ALA A 70 6.70 0.57 -9.58
CA ALA A 70 7.75 0.18 -10.52
C ALA A 70 8.93 1.17 -10.40
N PRO A 71 10.17 0.67 -10.31
CA PRO A 71 11.33 1.54 -10.06
C PRO A 71 11.47 2.72 -11.02
N ALA A 72 11.13 2.51 -12.30
CA ALA A 72 11.30 3.53 -13.33
C ALA A 72 10.43 4.77 -13.11
N ILE A 73 9.35 4.65 -12.30
CA ILE A 73 8.41 5.77 -12.11
C ILE A 73 8.30 6.22 -10.65
N ARG A 74 9.22 5.79 -9.79
CA ARG A 74 9.25 6.22 -8.40
C ARG A 74 9.56 7.72 -8.30
N GLY A 75 9.08 8.32 -7.21
CA GLY A 75 9.33 9.73 -6.95
C GLY A 75 8.41 10.69 -7.69
N GLN A 76 7.38 10.18 -8.35
CA GLN A 76 6.47 10.98 -9.17
C GLN A 76 5.04 11.07 -8.62
N GLY A 77 4.85 10.60 -7.40
CA GLY A 77 3.55 10.71 -6.71
C GLY A 77 2.54 9.64 -7.05
N ILE A 78 2.91 8.59 -7.77
CA ILE A 78 1.99 7.51 -8.15
C ILE A 78 1.46 6.78 -6.92
N ALA A 79 2.35 6.43 -5.99
CA ALA A 79 1.94 5.73 -4.77
C ALA A 79 0.95 6.56 -3.97
N THR A 80 1.18 7.86 -3.83
CA THR A 80 0.28 8.78 -3.14
C THR A 80 -1.10 8.78 -3.78
N LYS A 81 -1.17 8.86 -5.09
CA LYS A 81 -2.44 8.87 -5.82
C LYS A 81 -3.16 7.53 -5.72
N LEU A 82 -2.43 6.44 -5.82
CA LEU A 82 -3.01 5.10 -5.68
C LEU A 82 -3.56 4.89 -4.27
N LEU A 83 -2.80 5.27 -3.24
CA LEU A 83 -3.24 5.19 -1.85
C LEU A 83 -4.48 6.04 -1.61
N THR A 84 -4.50 7.26 -2.12
CA THR A 84 -5.65 8.16 -2.00
C THR A 84 -6.89 7.52 -2.60
N HIS A 85 -6.75 6.94 -3.79
CA HIS A 85 -7.86 6.25 -4.46
C HIS A 85 -8.36 5.08 -3.63
N ALA A 86 -7.47 4.19 -3.19
CA ALA A 86 -7.85 3.02 -2.40
C ALA A 86 -8.53 3.42 -1.09
N ILE A 87 -7.98 4.40 -0.38
CA ILE A 87 -8.55 4.88 0.88
C ILE A 87 -9.97 5.44 0.65
N SER A 88 -10.18 6.15 -0.45
CA SER A 88 -11.49 6.75 -0.75
C SER A 88 -12.59 5.72 -0.95
N GLU A 89 -12.23 4.49 -1.27
CA GLU A 89 -13.19 3.42 -1.52
C GLU A 89 -13.64 2.71 -0.25
N HIS A 90 -13.09 3.07 0.92
CA HIS A 90 -13.33 2.37 2.16
C HIS A 90 -13.66 3.31 3.30
N THR A 91 -14.51 2.83 4.22
CA THR A 91 -14.87 3.57 5.43
C THR A 91 -14.34 2.92 6.69
N LEU A 92 -14.01 1.63 6.63
CA LEU A 92 -13.43 0.92 7.77
C LEU A 92 -12.00 1.40 8.05
N PRO A 93 -11.53 1.24 9.29
CA PRO A 93 -10.14 1.59 9.61
C PRO A 93 -9.16 0.82 8.75
N ILE A 94 -8.12 1.50 8.28
CA ILE A 94 -7.01 0.90 7.54
C ILE A 94 -5.75 1.11 8.36
N TYR A 95 -5.15 0.02 8.80
CA TYR A 95 -3.88 0.01 9.53
C TYR A 95 -2.73 -0.28 8.58
N THR A 96 -1.55 0.23 8.90
CA THR A 96 -0.34 -0.06 8.15
C THR A 96 0.87 -0.04 9.06
N LEU A 97 1.94 -0.72 8.62
CA LEU A 97 3.26 -0.73 9.25
C LEU A 97 4.24 -0.12 8.26
N PRO A 98 4.34 1.21 8.18
CA PRO A 98 5.22 1.83 7.19
C PRO A 98 6.68 1.61 7.57
N THR A 99 7.55 1.57 6.55
CA THR A 99 8.98 1.69 6.78
C THR A 99 9.27 3.08 7.34
N PHE A 100 10.39 3.22 8.02
CA PHE A 100 10.79 4.50 8.59
C PHE A 100 10.77 5.62 7.54
N SER A 101 11.28 5.33 6.34
CA SER A 101 11.33 6.31 5.26
C SER A 101 9.96 6.70 4.71
N ALA A 102 8.93 5.88 4.94
CA ALA A 102 7.59 6.14 4.44
C ALA A 102 6.68 6.84 5.46
N LEU A 103 7.13 7.05 6.69
CA LEU A 103 6.28 7.63 7.74
C LEU A 103 5.67 8.97 7.33
N SER A 104 6.47 9.85 6.73
CA SER A 104 5.98 11.17 6.34
C SER A 104 4.91 11.10 5.26
N LEU A 105 5.01 10.15 4.34
CA LEU A 105 3.99 9.93 3.32
C LEU A 105 2.65 9.58 3.96
N TYR A 106 2.65 8.62 4.88
CA TYR A 106 1.41 8.20 5.52
C TYR A 106 0.82 9.30 6.42
N GLN A 107 1.67 10.08 7.08
CA GLN A 107 1.21 11.24 7.84
C GLN A 107 0.50 12.25 6.95
N ARG A 108 1.07 12.55 5.78
CA ARG A 108 0.45 13.47 4.82
C ARG A 108 -0.88 12.97 4.28
N LEU A 109 -1.06 11.65 4.21
CA LEU A 109 -2.32 11.05 3.78
C LEU A 109 -3.39 11.06 4.86
N GLY A 110 -3.04 11.42 6.09
CA GLY A 110 -3.97 11.47 7.20
C GLY A 110 -3.89 10.31 8.18
N PHE A 111 -2.94 9.41 7.99
CA PHE A 111 -2.71 8.34 8.96
C PHE A 111 -2.14 8.91 10.26
N LYS A 112 -2.52 8.29 11.38
CA LYS A 112 -2.05 8.68 12.71
C LYS A 112 -1.39 7.50 13.40
N PRO A 113 -0.35 7.74 14.23
CA PRO A 113 0.25 6.66 14.99
C PRO A 113 -0.74 6.02 15.96
N VAL A 114 -0.57 4.72 16.20
CA VAL A 114 -1.38 3.93 17.12
C VAL A 114 -0.51 3.52 18.29
N ASP A 115 -0.99 3.74 19.52
CA ASP A 115 -0.31 3.25 20.71
C ASP A 115 -0.26 1.72 20.69
N THR A 116 0.81 1.14 21.24
CA THR A 116 1.01 -0.30 21.26
C THR A 116 -0.21 -1.03 21.84
N LYS A 117 -0.81 -0.48 22.89
CA LYS A 117 -1.97 -1.08 23.57
C LYS A 117 -3.21 -1.11 22.67
N ASP A 118 -3.29 -0.26 21.67
CA ASP A 118 -4.46 -0.12 20.79
C ASP A 118 -4.30 -0.85 19.46
N ILE A 119 -3.20 -1.57 19.27
CA ILE A 119 -2.98 -2.35 18.06
C ILE A 119 -3.93 -3.54 18.07
N PRO A 120 -4.73 -3.73 17.00
CA PRO A 120 -5.63 -4.89 16.93
C PRO A 120 -4.88 -6.20 17.11
N ALA A 121 -5.50 -7.13 17.84
CA ALA A 121 -4.89 -8.43 18.15
C ALA A 121 -4.45 -9.18 16.88
N GLY A 122 -5.22 -9.07 15.80
CA GLY A 122 -4.88 -9.71 14.53
C GLY A 122 -3.58 -9.22 13.91
N LEU A 123 -3.11 -8.02 14.30
CA LEU A 123 -1.86 -7.45 13.78
C LEU A 123 -0.68 -7.63 14.73
N SER A 124 -0.91 -8.17 15.92
CA SER A 124 0.14 -8.29 16.94
C SER A 124 1.32 -9.13 16.47
N SER A 125 1.07 -10.22 15.73
CA SER A 125 2.14 -11.08 15.23
C SER A 125 2.95 -10.37 14.15
N SER A 126 2.31 -9.60 13.26
CA SER A 126 3.01 -8.81 12.24
C SER A 126 3.85 -7.73 12.90
N TYR A 127 3.30 -7.03 13.89
CA TYR A 127 4.03 -6.02 14.64
C TYR A 127 5.29 -6.60 15.26
N ARG A 128 5.18 -7.74 15.95
CA ARG A 128 6.33 -8.39 16.59
C ARG A 128 7.37 -8.87 15.58
N ARG A 129 6.92 -9.37 14.42
CA ARG A 129 7.82 -9.85 13.37
C ARG A 129 8.70 -8.73 12.81
N PHE A 130 8.14 -7.52 12.69
CA PHE A 130 8.87 -6.39 12.10
C PHE A 130 9.55 -5.52 13.15
N ARG A 131 9.43 -5.88 14.42
CA ARG A 131 10.10 -5.16 15.49
C ARG A 131 11.61 -5.40 15.43
N GLN A 132 12.38 -4.32 15.50
CA GLN A 132 13.83 -4.39 15.47
C GLN A 132 14.40 -3.93 16.82
N PRO A 133 15.59 -4.47 17.22
CA PRO A 133 16.16 -4.15 18.53
C PRO A 133 16.40 -2.65 18.75
N SER A 134 16.71 -1.91 17.68
CA SER A 134 17.03 -0.49 17.78
C SER A 134 15.85 0.43 17.54
N GLN A 135 14.72 -0.11 17.09
CA GLN A 135 13.60 0.74 16.68
C GLN A 135 12.33 -0.09 16.56
N ASP A 136 11.32 0.25 17.34
CA ASP A 136 10.00 -0.36 17.21
C ASP A 136 9.30 0.19 15.97
N PRO A 137 8.62 -0.66 15.17
CA PRO A 137 7.82 -0.17 14.07
C PRO A 137 6.65 0.65 14.59
N THR A 138 6.28 1.66 13.82
CA THR A 138 5.12 2.50 14.13
C THR A 138 3.92 1.96 13.37
N VAL A 139 2.88 1.55 14.10
CA VAL A 139 1.60 1.21 13.48
C VAL A 139 0.84 2.52 13.27
N MET A 140 0.25 2.67 12.10
CA MET A 140 -0.54 3.85 11.77
C MET A 140 -1.92 3.44 11.30
N VAL A 141 -2.90 4.34 11.44
CA VAL A 141 -4.30 4.07 11.08
C VAL A 141 -4.95 5.30 10.47
N ILE A 142 -5.87 5.06 9.54
CA ILE A 142 -6.76 6.09 8.96
C ILE A 142 -8.20 5.59 9.05
N ASN A 143 -9.17 6.50 8.94
CA ASN A 143 -10.61 6.20 9.03
C ASN A 143 -11.06 5.78 10.44
N ILE A 144 -10.46 6.38 11.43
CA ILE A 144 -10.86 6.13 12.82
C ILE A 144 -11.52 7.36 13.42
#